data_1bb73eae243c1bae40a997aa7477a936
#
_entry.id   1bb73eae243c1bae40a997aa7477a936
#
_cell.length_a   1.000
_cell.length_b   1.000
_cell.length_c   1.000
_cell.angle_alpha   90.00
_cell.angle_beta   90.00
_cell.angle_gamma   90.00
#
_symmetry.space_group_name_H-M   'P 1'
#
loop_
_entity.id
_entity.type
_entity.pdbx_description
1 polymer ?
#
loop_
_entity_poly.entity_id
_entity_poly.type
_entity_poly.pdbx_seq_one_letter_code
_entity_poly.pdbx_strand_id
1 'polypeptide(L)'
;MDIKIEGNPGTGNTFQEIKIGYVENYNPNATTVINNHYGDRKKSAPAADDSQKQLDMIQLQAEILDYVGNLKQFVSKDWKNRYETLWHNILNLPEVSALVGDPGKQKDTTFNRNLVANIIYIMCNQGIITETNATTLTVALEGDKDHSVRAQLRKDPDDKDLKRKIESQIINH
;
A
#
# COMPACT_ATOMS: atom_id res chain seq x y z
N MET A 1 28.33 -12.27 8.31
CA MET A 1 29.17 -11.39 9.19
C MET A 1 28.76 -11.76 10.61
N ASP A 2 29.65 -12.33 11.37
CA ASP A 2 29.35 -12.77 12.74
C ASP A 2 29.67 -11.64 13.68
N ILE A 3 28.66 -11.13 14.40
CA ILE A 3 28.86 -10.12 15.41
C ILE A 3 29.02 -10.84 16.75
N LYS A 4 30.25 -10.81 17.29
CA LYS A 4 30.53 -11.34 18.63
C LYS A 4 30.27 -10.24 19.65
N ILE A 5 29.28 -10.46 20.50
CA ILE A 5 28.99 -9.56 21.61
C ILE A 5 29.72 -10.10 22.84
N GLU A 6 30.75 -9.42 23.29
CA GLU A 6 31.45 -9.76 24.52
C GLU A 6 30.74 -9.08 25.71
N GLY A 7 30.22 -9.90 26.59
CA GLY A 7 29.62 -9.43 27.84
C GLY A 7 30.67 -9.24 28.93
N ASN A 8 30.35 -8.41 29.91
CA ASN A 8 31.18 -8.16 31.05
C ASN A 8 31.32 -9.46 31.91
N PRO A 9 32.54 -9.96 32.08
CA PRO A 9 32.76 -11.19 32.85
C PRO A 9 32.57 -10.97 34.34
N GLY A 10 31.37 -10.97 34.83
CA GLY A 10 31.08 -10.79 36.26
C GLY A 10 29.63 -10.98 36.66
N THR A 11 28.73 -11.13 35.72
CA THR A 11 27.29 -11.12 36.02
C THR A 11 26.56 -12.43 35.75
N GLY A 12 27.24 -13.52 35.39
CA GLY A 12 26.61 -14.82 35.20
C GLY A 12 25.58 -14.90 34.07
N ASN A 13 25.58 -13.94 33.15
CA ASN A 13 24.66 -13.93 32.03
C ASN A 13 25.15 -14.86 30.93
N THR A 14 24.35 -15.85 30.60
CA THR A 14 24.53 -16.69 29.41
C THR A 14 24.09 -15.90 28.20
N PHE A 15 25.02 -15.59 27.30
CA PHE A 15 24.69 -14.99 26.01
C PHE A 15 24.22 -16.08 25.08
N GLN A 16 23.04 -15.90 24.48
CA GLN A 16 22.61 -16.70 23.33
C GLN A 16 23.20 -16.11 22.07
N GLU A 17 23.76 -16.94 21.22
CA GLU A 17 24.22 -16.54 19.89
C GLU A 17 23.01 -16.15 19.03
N ILE A 18 22.88 -14.85 18.74
CA ILE A 18 21.83 -14.34 17.85
C ILE A 18 22.40 -14.29 16.44
N LYS A 19 21.96 -15.19 15.55
CA LYS A 19 22.24 -15.08 14.13
C LYS A 19 21.30 -14.07 13.50
N ILE A 20 21.82 -12.87 13.22
CA ILE A 20 21.11 -11.85 12.47
C ILE A 20 21.35 -12.10 10.98
N GLY A 21 20.34 -12.57 10.26
CA GLY A 21 20.47 -12.95 8.86
C GLY A 21 20.65 -11.79 7.90
N TYR A 22 20.13 -10.62 8.21
CA TYR A 22 20.25 -9.42 7.38
C TYR A 22 20.01 -8.14 8.19
N VAL A 23 20.88 -7.15 8.03
CA VAL A 23 20.70 -5.81 8.60
C VAL A 23 20.87 -4.79 7.48
N GLU A 24 19.78 -4.23 6.99
CA GLU A 24 19.81 -3.22 5.91
C GLU A 24 20.36 -1.87 6.34
N ASN A 25 20.24 -1.52 7.62
CA ASN A 25 20.71 -0.24 8.14
C ASN A 25 21.55 -0.46 9.40
N TYR A 26 22.85 -0.63 9.22
CA TYR A 26 23.78 -0.62 10.33
C TYR A 26 24.20 0.83 10.61
N ASN A 27 23.75 1.38 11.74
CA ASN A 27 24.26 2.64 12.27
C ASN A 27 25.28 2.32 13.37
N PRO A 28 26.59 2.49 13.12
CA PRO A 28 27.63 2.16 14.07
C PRO A 28 27.62 3.06 15.35
N ASN A 29 26.87 4.15 15.33
CA ASN A 29 26.71 5.08 16.45
C ASN A 29 25.41 4.86 17.24
N ALA A 30 24.60 3.88 16.87
CA ALA A 30 23.40 3.54 17.63
C ALA A 30 23.80 2.73 18.86
N THR A 31 23.73 3.33 20.04
CA THR A 31 23.81 2.62 21.30
C THR A 31 22.49 1.90 21.54
N THR A 32 22.41 0.62 21.17
CA THR A 32 21.24 -0.21 21.50
C THR A 32 21.31 -0.57 22.97
N VAL A 33 20.58 0.15 23.79
CA VAL A 33 20.38 -0.23 25.20
C VAL A 33 19.29 -1.30 25.24
N ILE A 34 19.68 -2.58 25.35
CA ILE A 34 18.73 -3.66 25.62
C ILE A 34 18.44 -3.62 27.12
N ASN A 35 17.39 -2.92 27.51
CA ASN A 35 16.87 -2.97 28.87
C ASN A 35 16.06 -4.24 29.05
N ASN A 36 16.70 -5.30 29.54
CA ASN A 36 16.00 -6.45 30.11
C ASN A 36 15.40 -6.06 31.45
N HIS A 37 14.25 -5.41 31.45
CA HIS A 37 13.46 -5.22 32.66
C HIS A 37 12.60 -6.47 32.88
N TYR A 38 13.11 -7.40 33.71
CA TYR A 38 12.30 -8.36 34.42
C TYR A 38 11.61 -7.60 35.57
N GLY A 39 10.41 -7.20 35.35
CA GLY A 39 9.58 -6.56 36.39
C GLY A 39 8.22 -6.26 35.80
N ASP A 40 7.20 -6.87 36.36
CA ASP A 40 5.80 -6.66 36.05
C ASP A 40 5.47 -5.21 35.67
N ARG A 41 5.31 -4.93 34.40
CA ARG A 41 4.57 -3.76 33.92
C ARG A 41 3.65 -4.14 32.79
N LYS A 42 2.37 -3.91 33.06
CA LYS A 42 1.26 -3.93 32.17
C LYS A 42 1.65 -3.43 30.77
N LYS A 43 1.30 -4.25 29.79
CA LYS A 43 1.11 -3.97 28.38
C LYS A 43 1.16 -2.49 27.99
N SER A 44 2.25 -2.10 27.35
CA SER A 44 2.28 -1.08 26.34
C SER A 44 3.01 -1.68 25.13
N ALA A 45 2.28 -2.36 24.29
CA ALA A 45 2.71 -2.74 22.96
C ALA A 45 1.92 -1.89 21.95
N PRO A 46 2.48 -0.77 21.47
CA PRO A 46 1.95 -0.12 20.28
C PRO A 46 2.90 -0.17 19.08
N ALA A 47 4.20 -0.32 19.26
CA ALA A 47 5.14 -0.15 18.15
C ALA A 47 5.19 -1.29 17.13
N ALA A 48 4.90 -2.52 17.51
CA ALA A 48 4.93 -3.66 16.59
C ALA A 48 3.72 -3.68 15.64
N ASP A 49 2.57 -3.23 16.10
CA ASP A 49 1.32 -3.21 15.33
C ASP A 49 1.36 -2.12 14.23
N ASP A 50 1.92 -0.96 14.52
CA ASP A 50 1.99 0.15 13.53
C ASP A 50 3.00 -0.15 12.41
N SER A 51 4.13 -0.77 12.73
CA SER A 51 5.12 -1.16 11.73
C SER A 51 4.59 -2.24 10.79
N GLN A 52 3.85 -3.21 11.32
CA GLN A 52 3.24 -4.26 10.50
C GLN A 52 2.15 -3.67 9.59
N LYS A 53 1.29 -2.80 10.10
CA LYS A 53 0.28 -2.10 9.28
C LYS A 53 0.89 -1.29 8.16
N GLN A 54 2.03 -0.64 8.42
CA GLN A 54 2.73 0.13 7.40
C GLN A 54 3.32 -0.78 6.30
N LEU A 55 3.90 -1.91 6.66
CA LEU A 55 4.39 -2.90 5.70
C LEU A 55 3.26 -3.49 4.86
N ASP A 56 2.15 -3.84 5.50
CA ASP A 56 0.96 -4.37 4.82
C ASP A 56 0.40 -3.33 3.82
N MET A 57 0.43 -2.04 4.17
CA MET A 57 -0.01 -0.97 3.28
C MET A 57 0.93 -0.78 2.07
N ILE A 58 2.24 -0.86 2.27
CA ILE A 58 3.22 -0.76 1.17
C ILE A 58 3.02 -1.92 0.19
N GLN A 59 2.85 -3.14 0.69
CA GLN A 59 2.59 -4.31 -0.14
C GLN A 59 1.29 -4.15 -0.92
N LEU A 60 0.22 -3.70 -0.26
CA LEU A 60 -1.08 -3.45 -0.85
C LEU A 60 -1.02 -2.42 -1.98
N GLN A 61 -0.29 -1.32 -1.78
CA GLN A 61 -0.08 -0.31 -2.81
C GLN A 61 0.68 -0.89 -4.01
N ALA A 62 1.70 -1.72 -3.79
CA ALA A 62 2.43 -2.39 -4.87
C ALA A 62 1.52 -3.31 -5.69
N GLU A 63 0.66 -4.09 -5.04
CA GLU A 63 -0.31 -4.96 -5.71
C GLU A 63 -1.33 -4.16 -6.56
N ILE A 64 -1.79 -3.02 -6.04
CA ILE A 64 -2.68 -2.14 -6.81
C ILE A 64 -1.95 -1.54 -8.02
N LEU A 65 -0.71 -1.08 -7.86
CA LEU A 65 0.07 -0.52 -8.97
C LEU A 65 0.35 -1.55 -10.06
N ASP A 66 0.58 -2.80 -9.69
CA ASP A 66 0.71 -3.90 -10.65
C ASP A 66 -0.62 -4.14 -11.39
N TYR A 67 -1.73 -4.21 -10.65
CA TYR A 67 -3.08 -4.39 -11.20
C TYR A 67 -3.46 -3.30 -12.20
N VAL A 68 -3.22 -2.02 -11.87
CA VAL A 68 -3.53 -0.89 -12.77
C VAL A 68 -2.45 -0.61 -13.80
N GLY A 69 -1.32 -1.28 -13.71
CA GLY A 69 -0.19 -1.16 -14.64
C GLY A 69 -0.59 -1.49 -16.08
N ASN A 70 -1.50 -2.43 -16.27
CA ASN A 70 -2.04 -2.82 -17.58
C ASN A 70 -2.83 -1.69 -18.28
N LEU A 71 -3.28 -0.67 -17.53
CA LEU A 71 -3.96 0.49 -18.10
C LEU A 71 -3.02 1.55 -18.66
N LYS A 72 -1.70 1.44 -18.46
CA LYS A 72 -0.70 2.41 -18.97
C LYS A 72 -0.79 2.63 -20.48
N GLN A 73 -1.22 1.62 -21.23
CA GLN A 73 -1.44 1.73 -22.68
C GLN A 73 -2.53 2.73 -23.05
N PHE A 74 -3.50 2.94 -22.16
CA PHE A 74 -4.62 3.86 -22.35
C PHE A 74 -4.39 5.24 -21.71
N VAL A 75 -3.28 5.45 -21.03
CA VAL A 75 -2.96 6.73 -20.39
C VAL A 75 -2.59 7.75 -21.46
N SER A 76 -3.18 8.95 -21.36
CA SER A 76 -2.90 10.07 -22.28
C SER A 76 -1.41 10.47 -22.21
N LYS A 77 -0.90 11.04 -23.31
CA LYS A 77 0.54 11.38 -23.42
C LYS A 77 1.01 12.30 -22.28
N ASP A 78 0.16 13.24 -21.88
CA ASP A 78 0.49 14.24 -20.86
C ASP A 78 0.63 13.64 -19.46
N TRP A 79 0.03 12.48 -19.24
CA TRP A 79 0.00 11.80 -17.95
C TRP A 79 0.92 10.58 -17.86
N LYS A 80 1.50 10.10 -18.97
CA LYS A 80 2.30 8.87 -18.98
C LYS A 80 3.40 8.85 -17.93
N ASN A 81 4.12 9.95 -17.78
CA ASN A 81 5.25 10.06 -16.85
C ASN A 81 4.83 10.34 -15.40
N ARG A 82 3.57 10.71 -15.18
CA ARG A 82 3.02 11.06 -13.86
C ARG A 82 1.99 10.05 -13.34
N TYR A 83 1.63 9.07 -14.15
CA TYR A 83 0.57 8.12 -13.84
C TYR A 83 0.81 7.33 -12.54
N GLU A 84 2.00 6.79 -12.35
CA GLU A 84 2.35 6.07 -11.13
C GLU A 84 2.39 6.98 -9.91
N THR A 85 2.98 8.17 -10.05
CA THR A 85 3.04 9.16 -8.98
C THR A 85 1.64 9.62 -8.57
N LEU A 86 0.74 9.79 -9.55
CA LEU A 86 -0.66 10.12 -9.28
C LEU A 86 -1.34 9.02 -8.46
N TRP A 87 -1.15 7.74 -8.83
CA TRP A 87 -1.67 6.63 -8.06
C TRP A 87 -1.14 6.62 -6.63
N HIS A 88 0.17 6.79 -6.43
CA HIS A 88 0.76 6.88 -5.09
C HIS A 88 0.12 8.00 -4.27
N ASN A 89 -0.08 9.18 -4.86
CA ASN A 89 -0.69 10.30 -4.15
C ASN A 89 -2.15 10.03 -3.79
N ILE A 90 -2.92 9.43 -4.68
CA ILE A 90 -4.32 9.06 -4.40
C ILE A 90 -4.39 7.99 -3.31
N LEU A 91 -3.57 6.94 -3.39
CA LEU A 91 -3.55 5.86 -2.40
C LEU A 91 -3.09 6.32 -1.01
N ASN A 92 -2.32 7.39 -0.93
CA ASN A 92 -1.88 8.00 0.33
C ASN A 92 -2.90 9.00 0.93
N LEU A 93 -4.00 9.31 0.22
CA LEU A 93 -5.09 10.07 0.84
C LEU A 93 -5.65 9.28 2.03
N PRO A 94 -5.80 9.89 3.22
CA PRO A 94 -6.28 9.20 4.42
C PRO A 94 -7.59 8.44 4.19
N GLU A 95 -8.50 9.02 3.43
CA GLU A 95 -9.82 8.45 3.12
C GLU A 95 -9.72 7.25 2.18
N VAL A 96 -8.81 7.29 1.21
CA VAL A 96 -8.55 6.16 0.29
C VAL A 96 -7.79 5.06 1.02
N SER A 97 -6.74 5.41 1.74
CA SER A 97 -5.91 4.50 2.51
C SER A 97 -6.73 3.69 3.54
N ALA A 98 -7.73 4.32 4.18
CA ALA A 98 -8.61 3.63 5.11
C ALA A 98 -9.53 2.58 4.46
N LEU A 99 -9.82 2.72 3.17
CA LEU A 99 -10.78 1.87 2.45
C LEU A 99 -10.11 0.86 1.52
N VAL A 100 -8.88 1.11 1.10
CA VAL A 100 -8.18 0.32 0.08
C VAL A 100 -7.83 -1.08 0.57
N GLY A 101 -7.56 -1.24 1.87
CA GLY A 101 -7.23 -2.50 2.52
C GLY A 101 -8.44 -3.31 2.98
N ASP A 102 -9.66 -2.86 2.70
CA ASP A 102 -10.90 -3.60 3.01
C ASP A 102 -11.49 -4.17 1.72
N PRO A 103 -11.17 -5.42 1.38
CA PRO A 103 -11.68 -6.07 0.17
C PRO A 103 -13.19 -6.36 0.27
N GLY A 104 -13.82 -6.10 1.41
CA GLY A 104 -15.19 -6.48 1.70
C GLY A 104 -15.37 -8.00 1.68
N LYS A 105 -16.34 -8.52 0.92
CA LYS A 105 -16.59 -9.96 0.78
C LYS A 105 -15.82 -10.62 -0.38
N GLN A 106 -14.93 -9.92 -1.04
CA GLN A 106 -14.18 -10.44 -2.19
C GLN A 106 -13.04 -11.32 -1.68
N LYS A 107 -13.11 -12.63 -1.97
CA LYS A 107 -12.18 -13.64 -1.43
C LYS A 107 -10.81 -13.67 -2.12
N ASP A 108 -10.68 -13.05 -3.31
CA ASP A 108 -9.57 -13.32 -4.21
C ASP A 108 -8.60 -12.14 -4.37
N THR A 109 -8.81 -11.06 -3.63
CA THR A 109 -7.92 -9.90 -3.67
C THR A 109 -7.63 -9.37 -2.28
N THR A 110 -6.42 -8.86 -2.10
CA THR A 110 -5.96 -8.22 -0.86
C THR A 110 -6.42 -6.76 -0.77
N PHE A 111 -6.93 -6.19 -1.86
CA PHE A 111 -7.38 -4.81 -1.93
C PHE A 111 -8.83 -4.68 -2.46
N ASN A 112 -9.45 -3.55 -2.19
CA ASN A 112 -10.80 -3.21 -2.59
C ASN A 112 -10.87 -2.85 -4.09
N ARG A 113 -11.14 -3.84 -4.95
CA ARG A 113 -11.24 -3.66 -6.42
C ARG A 113 -12.29 -2.64 -6.83
N ASN A 114 -13.40 -2.55 -6.09
CA ASN A 114 -14.46 -1.60 -6.40
C ASN A 114 -13.99 -0.16 -6.20
N LEU A 115 -13.24 0.10 -5.13
CA LEU A 115 -12.64 1.41 -4.90
C LEU A 115 -11.65 1.78 -6.01
N VAL A 116 -10.77 0.84 -6.40
CA VAL A 116 -9.80 1.05 -7.49
C VAL A 116 -10.53 1.32 -8.80
N ALA A 117 -11.61 0.60 -9.11
CA ALA A 117 -12.43 0.85 -10.30
C ALA A 117 -13.12 2.23 -10.27
N ASN A 118 -13.57 2.69 -9.12
CA ASN A 118 -14.11 4.04 -8.96
C ASN A 118 -13.04 5.12 -9.21
N ILE A 119 -11.81 4.92 -8.76
CA ILE A 119 -10.68 5.81 -9.05
C ILE A 119 -10.40 5.84 -10.56
N ILE A 120 -10.39 4.68 -11.22
CA ILE A 120 -10.21 4.58 -12.68
C ILE A 120 -11.32 5.34 -13.41
N TYR A 121 -12.57 5.18 -12.99
CA TYR A 121 -13.71 5.92 -13.56
C TYR A 121 -13.48 7.43 -13.48
N ILE A 122 -13.02 7.94 -12.33
CA ILE A 122 -12.70 9.37 -12.17
C ILE A 122 -11.58 9.77 -13.13
N MET A 123 -10.52 8.97 -13.24
CA MET A 123 -9.40 9.22 -14.16
C MET A 123 -9.85 9.25 -15.64
N CYS A 124 -10.81 8.40 -16.03
CA CYS A 124 -11.41 8.44 -17.36
C CYS A 124 -12.15 9.76 -17.59
N ASN A 125 -12.96 10.20 -16.64
CA ASN A 125 -13.72 11.45 -16.73
C ASN A 125 -12.82 12.69 -16.75
N GLN A 126 -11.63 12.62 -16.16
CA GLN A 126 -10.62 13.68 -16.20
C GLN A 126 -9.68 13.59 -17.42
N GLY A 127 -9.90 12.64 -18.32
CA GLY A 127 -9.10 12.47 -19.53
C GLY A 127 -7.67 11.95 -19.29
N ILE A 128 -7.39 11.42 -18.12
CA ILE A 128 -6.11 10.78 -17.80
C ILE A 128 -6.02 9.44 -18.50
N ILE A 129 -7.08 8.64 -18.42
CA ILE A 129 -7.27 7.40 -19.15
C ILE A 129 -8.20 7.72 -20.33
N THR A 130 -7.75 7.48 -21.54
CA THR A 130 -8.47 7.83 -22.77
C THR A 130 -9.47 6.76 -23.21
N GLU A 131 -9.31 5.53 -22.74
CA GLU A 131 -10.29 4.45 -22.96
C GLU A 131 -11.46 4.62 -21.98
N THR A 132 -12.68 4.62 -22.50
CA THR A 132 -13.90 4.78 -21.70
C THR A 132 -14.81 3.55 -21.74
N ASN A 133 -14.48 2.56 -22.59
CA ASN A 133 -15.25 1.33 -22.66
C ASN A 133 -14.95 0.44 -21.46
N ALA A 134 -15.93 0.33 -20.55
CA ALA A 134 -15.77 -0.46 -19.32
C ALA A 134 -15.43 -1.94 -19.59
N THR A 135 -15.84 -2.50 -20.73
CA THR A 135 -15.47 -3.88 -21.09
C THR A 135 -13.98 -3.98 -21.42
N THR A 136 -13.46 -3.07 -22.24
CA THR A 136 -12.04 -2.99 -22.61
C THR A 136 -11.18 -2.81 -21.36
N LEU A 137 -11.57 -1.89 -20.47
CA LEU A 137 -10.87 -1.65 -19.20
C LEU A 137 -10.91 -2.88 -18.28
N THR A 138 -12.06 -3.55 -18.17
CA THR A 138 -12.18 -4.77 -17.36
C THR A 138 -11.27 -5.88 -17.87
N VAL A 139 -11.25 -6.10 -19.19
CA VAL A 139 -10.37 -7.11 -19.80
C VAL A 139 -8.89 -6.78 -19.57
N ALA A 140 -8.52 -5.50 -19.64
CA ALA A 140 -7.14 -5.08 -19.37
C ALA A 140 -6.73 -5.30 -17.90
N LEU A 141 -7.67 -5.14 -16.95
CA LEU A 141 -7.42 -5.31 -15.52
C LEU A 141 -7.46 -6.78 -15.07
N GLU A 142 -8.45 -7.53 -15.53
CA GLU A 142 -8.81 -8.84 -14.98
C GLU A 142 -8.71 -9.98 -16.01
N GLY A 143 -8.45 -9.66 -17.27
CA GLY A 143 -8.54 -10.63 -18.36
C GLY A 143 -9.99 -11.03 -18.64
N ASP A 144 -10.16 -12.15 -19.34
CA ASP A 144 -11.48 -12.62 -19.77
C ASP A 144 -12.29 -13.33 -18.66
N LYS A 145 -11.73 -13.49 -17.48
CA LYS A 145 -12.26 -14.41 -16.45
C LYS A 145 -13.14 -13.75 -15.41
N ASP A 146 -12.99 -12.49 -15.16
CA ASP A 146 -13.74 -11.79 -14.11
C ASP A 146 -14.29 -10.46 -14.65
N HIS A 147 -15.57 -10.19 -14.34
CA HIS A 147 -16.25 -8.95 -14.73
C HIS A 147 -16.74 -8.15 -13.53
N SER A 148 -16.18 -8.41 -12.34
CA SER A 148 -16.67 -7.88 -11.07
C SER A 148 -16.62 -6.35 -11.00
N VAL A 149 -15.58 -5.73 -11.61
CA VAL A 149 -15.41 -4.26 -11.59
C VAL A 149 -16.13 -3.51 -12.71
N ARG A 150 -16.71 -4.23 -13.68
CA ARG A 150 -17.34 -3.62 -14.87
C ARG A 150 -18.47 -2.66 -14.53
N ALA A 151 -19.23 -2.96 -13.50
CA ALA A 151 -20.34 -2.12 -13.06
C ALA A 151 -19.82 -0.78 -12.49
N GLN A 152 -18.76 -0.82 -11.71
CA GLN A 152 -18.13 0.36 -11.10
C GLN A 152 -17.46 1.25 -12.15
N LEU A 153 -16.89 0.66 -13.20
CA LEU A 153 -16.31 1.39 -14.34
C LEU A 153 -17.34 2.12 -15.20
N ARG A 154 -18.64 1.89 -14.99
CA ARG A 154 -19.75 2.55 -15.71
C ARG A 154 -20.52 3.56 -14.89
N LYS A 155 -20.30 3.59 -13.58
CA LYS A 155 -21.12 4.34 -12.64
C LYS A 155 -20.28 5.38 -11.90
N ASP A 156 -20.83 6.57 -11.78
CA ASP A 156 -20.27 7.61 -10.92
C ASP A 156 -20.21 7.10 -9.46
N PRO A 157 -19.07 7.27 -8.76
CA PRO A 157 -18.96 6.84 -7.38
C PRO A 157 -20.08 7.40 -6.48
N ASP A 158 -20.62 6.56 -5.62
CA ASP A 158 -21.69 6.96 -4.69
C ASP A 158 -21.16 7.94 -3.63
N ASP A 159 -19.93 7.78 -3.18
CA ASP A 159 -19.26 8.69 -2.25
C ASP A 159 -18.76 9.94 -2.98
N LYS A 160 -19.55 11.04 -2.87
CA LYS A 160 -19.24 12.29 -3.53
C LYS A 160 -18.10 13.07 -2.89
N ASP A 161 -17.87 12.87 -1.60
CA ASP A 161 -16.79 13.56 -0.88
C ASP A 161 -15.45 12.90 -1.21
N LEU A 162 -15.39 11.57 -1.22
CA LEU A 162 -14.22 10.82 -1.69
C LEU A 162 -13.89 11.18 -3.16
N LYS A 163 -14.91 11.23 -4.02
CA LYS A 163 -14.74 11.64 -5.43
C LYS A 163 -14.08 13.02 -5.52
N ARG A 164 -14.61 14.04 -4.81
CA ARG A 164 -14.05 15.40 -4.83
C ARG A 164 -12.60 15.46 -4.36
N LYS A 165 -12.24 14.67 -3.35
CA LYS A 165 -10.86 14.60 -2.86
C LYS A 165 -9.92 14.02 -3.90
N ILE A 166 -10.32 12.96 -4.58
CA ILE A 166 -9.54 12.35 -5.67
C ILE A 166 -9.40 13.33 -6.83
N GLU A 167 -10.49 13.99 -7.25
CA GLU A 167 -10.47 15.01 -8.31
C GLU A 167 -9.56 16.18 -7.95
N SER A 168 -9.61 16.66 -6.70
CA SER A 168 -8.70 17.71 -6.21
C SER A 168 -7.24 17.30 -6.27
N GLN A 169 -6.93 16.05 -5.96
CA GLN A 169 -5.57 15.51 -6.07
C GLN A 169 -5.09 15.48 -7.53
N ILE A 170 -5.97 15.17 -8.48
CA ILE A 170 -5.66 15.17 -9.91
C ILE A 170 -5.36 16.60 -10.40
N ILE A 171 -6.18 17.58 -10.01
CA ILE A 171 -6.05 18.98 -10.46
C ILE A 171 -4.74 19.62 -9.92
N ASN A 172 -4.32 19.24 -8.74
CA ASN A 172 -3.13 19.80 -8.09
C ASN A 172 -1.82 19.13 -8.53
N HIS A 173 -1.86 18.17 -9.46
CA HIS A 173 -0.73 17.39 -9.95
C HIS A 173 -0.28 17.85 -11.34
#